data_92374af4cab89215f5f7193eee1710ff
#
_entry.id   92374af4cab89215f5f7193eee1710ff
#
_cell.length_a   1.000
_cell.length_b   1.000
_cell.length_c   1.000
_cell.angle_alpha   90.00
_cell.angle_beta   90.00
_cell.angle_gamma   90.00
#
_symmetry.space_group_name_H-M   'P 1'
#
loop_
_entity.id
_entity.type
_entity.pdbx_description
1 polymer ?
#
loop_
_entity_poly.entity_id
_entity_poly.type
_entity_poly.pdbx_seq_one_letter_code
_entity_poly.pdbx_strand_id
1 'polypeptide(L)'
;VNVSPNLFFIYRMNKRNNLRFDYRGRTRQPSISQLQPVSNITDPLRIRTGNPNLSPSYENNMQLRFNSFKPETQQSIMAYMSGGFTTNSIVNKTTYNSETGGQTTMPVNVNGVWNMSASFMYNTPLRNKKFQINSFTNLGYNNNIGFVTLKKDGDSQRNVSRTFNVRESAGITYRSDWFDIGLRGNYYYSRTGNSLPGQNSQDIMTYGGSFDGSLHLPCSIDIGTNFDYSGNKGYSSGYDKNQMLWNAQASWQFLKGKNATLMFKIYDILQQRSSISRSVTGNYIQDMEYNTLTSYCMLQFSYRFNAMGGKRNSDVKQDSRPNRHKEGYRMGPPPGGSGRGYKIRY
;
A
#
# COMPACT_ATOMS: atom_id res chain seq x y z
N VAL A 1 -8.93 29.13 -18.00
CA VAL A 1 -9.35 27.89 -18.69
C VAL A 1 -8.57 26.73 -18.10
N ASN A 2 -9.29 25.74 -17.56
CA ASN A 2 -8.65 24.52 -17.03
C ASN A 2 -8.72 23.45 -18.13
N VAL A 3 -7.56 23.04 -18.64
CA VAL A 3 -7.47 21.98 -19.65
C VAL A 3 -7.15 20.67 -18.95
N SER A 4 -7.94 19.63 -19.25
CA SER A 4 -7.78 18.29 -18.68
C SER A 4 -7.73 17.23 -19.79
N PRO A 5 -6.63 17.15 -20.54
CA PRO A 5 -6.48 16.17 -21.61
C PRO A 5 -6.44 14.75 -21.04
N ASN A 6 -7.09 13.86 -21.75
CA ASN A 6 -7.06 12.44 -21.49
C ASN A 6 -6.82 11.69 -22.79
N LEU A 7 -5.71 10.96 -22.87
CA LEU A 7 -5.35 10.14 -24.02
C LEU A 7 -5.24 8.70 -23.56
N PHE A 8 -5.88 7.80 -24.26
CA PHE A 8 -5.68 6.38 -24.06
C PHE A 8 -5.40 5.67 -25.37
N PHE A 9 -4.54 4.68 -25.30
CA PHE A 9 -4.21 3.84 -26.44
C PHE A 9 -4.22 2.38 -25.99
N ILE A 10 -4.91 1.52 -26.75
CA ILE A 10 -4.98 0.09 -26.48
C ILE A 10 -4.53 -0.66 -27.71
N TYR A 11 -3.44 -1.40 -27.56
CA TYR A 11 -2.94 -2.31 -28.58
C TYR A 11 -3.19 -3.76 -28.15
N ARG A 12 -4.06 -4.45 -28.88
CA ARG A 12 -4.38 -5.85 -28.67
C ARG A 12 -3.53 -6.68 -29.62
N MET A 13 -2.40 -7.25 -29.13
CA MET A 13 -1.54 -8.13 -29.91
C MET A 13 -2.29 -9.40 -30.32
N ASN A 14 -3.14 -9.90 -29.44
CA ASN A 14 -4.09 -10.99 -29.65
C ASN A 14 -5.19 -10.97 -28.58
N LYS A 15 -6.07 -11.99 -28.55
CA LYS A 15 -7.17 -12.09 -27.56
C LYS A 15 -6.69 -12.16 -26.10
N ARG A 16 -5.41 -12.42 -25.84
CA ARG A 16 -4.83 -12.73 -24.53
C ARG A 16 -3.76 -11.74 -24.07
N ASN A 17 -3.18 -11.00 -25.04
CA ASN A 17 -2.10 -10.05 -24.79
C ASN A 17 -2.54 -8.66 -25.19
N ASN A 18 -2.48 -7.73 -24.24
CA ASN A 18 -2.81 -6.34 -24.51
C ASN A 18 -1.82 -5.41 -23.85
N LEU A 19 -1.56 -4.31 -24.54
CA LEU A 19 -0.80 -3.17 -24.04
C LEU A 19 -1.74 -1.98 -24.00
N ARG A 20 -1.78 -1.31 -22.86
CA ARG A 20 -2.58 -0.11 -22.68
C ARG A 20 -1.72 1.01 -22.17
N PHE A 21 -1.80 2.15 -22.83
CA PHE A 21 -1.22 3.42 -22.41
C PHE A 21 -2.34 4.40 -22.06
N ASP A 22 -2.22 5.05 -20.94
CA ASP A 22 -3.11 6.10 -20.48
C ASP A 22 -2.27 7.33 -20.10
N TYR A 23 -2.65 8.50 -20.59
CA TYR A 23 -2.14 9.78 -20.14
C TYR A 23 -3.30 10.64 -19.65
N ARG A 24 -3.12 11.31 -18.53
CA ARG A 24 -4.10 12.24 -17.97
C ARG A 24 -3.41 13.48 -17.42
N GLY A 25 -3.77 14.64 -17.99
CA GLY A 25 -3.44 15.94 -17.44
C GLY A 25 -4.62 16.52 -16.68
N ARG A 26 -4.38 17.14 -15.54
CA ARG A 26 -5.42 17.82 -14.77
C ARG A 26 -4.88 18.97 -13.94
N THR A 27 -5.66 20.04 -13.85
CA THR A 27 -5.42 21.13 -12.91
C THR A 27 -5.92 20.75 -11.52
N ARG A 28 -5.13 21.04 -10.51
CA ARG A 28 -5.50 20.89 -9.11
C ARG A 28 -5.47 22.25 -8.42
N GLN A 29 -6.64 22.69 -7.95
CA GLN A 29 -6.78 23.92 -7.20
C GLN A 29 -6.23 23.76 -5.78
N PRO A 30 -5.59 24.81 -5.21
CA PRO A 30 -5.30 24.84 -3.79
C PRO A 30 -6.58 24.68 -2.97
N SER A 31 -6.49 24.04 -1.82
CA SER A 31 -7.62 23.96 -0.88
C SER A 31 -7.84 25.30 -0.18
N ILE A 32 -9.05 25.52 0.34
CA ILE A 32 -9.37 26.72 1.11
C ILE A 32 -8.41 26.88 2.30
N SER A 33 -8.10 25.79 3.01
CA SER A 33 -7.17 25.80 4.12
C SER A 33 -5.73 26.14 3.72
N GLN A 34 -5.34 25.88 2.47
CA GLN A 34 -4.04 26.29 1.95
C GLN A 34 -3.99 27.78 1.56
N LEU A 35 -5.13 28.36 1.18
CA LEU A 35 -5.22 29.76 0.75
C LEU A 35 -5.46 30.72 1.91
N GLN A 36 -6.18 30.31 2.95
CA GLN A 36 -6.52 31.17 4.08
C GLN A 36 -5.29 31.50 4.93
N PRO A 37 -4.91 32.78 5.08
CA PRO A 37 -3.76 33.19 5.90
C PRO A 37 -4.08 33.14 7.42
N VAL A 38 -4.84 32.13 7.84
CA VAL A 38 -5.19 31.90 9.24
C VAL A 38 -4.28 30.83 9.81
N SER A 39 -3.58 31.17 10.91
CA SER A 39 -2.69 30.24 11.57
C SER A 39 -3.48 29.26 12.44
N ASN A 40 -3.28 27.97 12.19
CA ASN A 40 -3.74 26.93 13.11
C ASN A 40 -2.70 26.77 14.23
N ILE A 41 -3.07 27.17 15.43
CA ILE A 41 -2.24 27.17 16.64
C ILE A 41 -2.67 26.10 17.65
N THR A 42 -3.43 25.11 17.23
CA THR A 42 -3.86 23.99 18.10
C THR A 42 -2.66 23.29 18.74
N ASP A 43 -1.55 23.22 18.03
CA ASP A 43 -0.25 22.84 18.56
C ASP A 43 0.70 24.03 18.41
N PRO A 44 1.07 24.72 19.52
CA PRO A 44 1.93 25.90 19.48
C PRO A 44 3.34 25.65 18.93
N LEU A 45 3.79 24.39 18.97
CA LEU A 45 5.08 23.99 18.41
C LEU A 45 4.98 23.64 16.91
N ARG A 46 3.78 23.52 16.36
CA ARG A 46 3.53 23.12 14.96
C ARG A 46 2.47 23.99 14.31
N ILE A 47 2.79 25.23 14.10
CA ILE A 47 1.89 26.22 13.49
C ILE A 47 1.79 25.95 11.99
N ARG A 48 0.57 25.98 11.47
CA ARG A 48 0.30 25.92 10.03
C ARG A 48 -0.43 27.18 9.61
N THR A 49 0.05 27.84 8.55
CA THR A 49 -0.60 29.01 7.97
C THR A 49 -0.82 28.79 6.48
N GLY A 50 -1.90 29.34 5.94
CA GLY A 50 -2.14 29.31 4.50
C GLY A 50 -1.38 30.41 3.77
N ASN A 51 -1.38 30.32 2.44
CA ASN A 51 -0.75 31.28 1.54
C ASN A 51 -1.75 31.69 0.44
N PRO A 52 -2.28 32.92 0.47
CA PRO A 52 -3.24 33.41 -0.52
C PRO A 52 -2.64 33.54 -1.93
N ASN A 53 -1.31 33.57 -2.06
CA ASN A 53 -0.60 33.71 -3.33
C ASN A 53 -0.38 32.37 -4.06
N LEU A 54 -1.00 31.27 -3.60
CA LEU A 54 -0.88 29.99 -4.27
C LEU A 54 -1.59 29.99 -5.62
N SER A 55 -0.88 29.47 -6.59
CA SER A 55 -1.41 29.18 -7.93
C SER A 55 -1.79 27.71 -8.05
N PRO A 56 -2.76 27.39 -8.94
CA PRO A 56 -3.09 25.99 -9.23
C PRO A 56 -1.90 25.18 -9.72
N SER A 57 -1.82 23.93 -9.35
CA SER A 57 -0.84 22.98 -9.88
C SER A 57 -1.42 22.21 -11.06
N TYR A 58 -0.55 21.73 -11.95
CA TYR A 58 -0.93 20.91 -13.07
C TYR A 58 -0.24 19.54 -13.00
N GLU A 59 -1.04 18.50 -12.82
CA GLU A 59 -0.58 17.12 -12.67
C GLU A 59 -0.63 16.39 -14.02
N ASN A 60 0.49 15.82 -14.43
CA ASN A 60 0.62 14.95 -15.59
C ASN A 60 0.86 13.52 -15.11
N ASN A 61 0.00 12.60 -15.48
CA ASN A 61 0.10 11.20 -15.09
C ASN A 61 0.10 10.32 -16.33
N MET A 62 1.08 9.43 -16.42
CA MET A 62 1.26 8.46 -17.50
C MET A 62 1.23 7.06 -16.91
N GLN A 63 0.57 6.13 -17.58
CA GLN A 63 0.51 4.74 -17.18
C GLN A 63 0.63 3.85 -18.41
N LEU A 64 1.50 2.85 -18.31
CA LEU A 64 1.65 1.79 -19.29
C LEU A 64 1.37 0.45 -18.62
N ARG A 65 0.45 -0.32 -19.17
CA ARG A 65 0.07 -1.63 -18.63
C ARG A 65 0.14 -2.67 -19.72
N PHE A 66 0.88 -3.72 -19.45
CA PHE A 66 0.92 -4.94 -20.25
C PHE A 66 0.30 -6.08 -19.47
N ASN A 67 -0.61 -6.82 -20.10
CA ASN A 67 -1.21 -8.02 -19.54
C ASN A 67 -1.08 -9.15 -20.54
N SER A 68 -0.67 -10.30 -20.06
CA SER A 68 -0.59 -11.55 -20.81
C SER A 68 -1.16 -12.69 -19.98
N PHE A 69 -2.02 -13.49 -20.58
CA PHE A 69 -2.57 -14.69 -19.95
C PHE A 69 -2.59 -15.85 -20.92
N LYS A 70 -2.01 -16.99 -20.52
CA LYS A 70 -2.00 -18.24 -21.28
C LYS A 70 -2.93 -19.26 -20.60
N PRO A 71 -4.15 -19.49 -21.10
CA PRO A 71 -5.12 -20.39 -20.46
C PRO A 71 -4.64 -21.84 -20.38
N GLU A 72 -3.86 -22.31 -21.37
CA GLU A 72 -3.37 -23.67 -21.46
C GLU A 72 -2.44 -24.03 -20.30
N THR A 73 -1.59 -23.09 -19.92
CA THR A 73 -0.64 -23.22 -18.82
C THR A 73 -1.08 -22.47 -17.57
N GLN A 74 -2.19 -21.71 -17.64
CA GLN A 74 -2.66 -20.82 -16.56
C GLN A 74 -1.61 -19.79 -16.10
N GLN A 75 -0.66 -19.48 -16.96
CA GLN A 75 0.40 -18.50 -16.71
C GLN A 75 -0.13 -17.10 -16.94
N SER A 76 0.17 -16.19 -16.02
CA SER A 76 -0.14 -14.77 -16.16
C SER A 76 1.09 -13.90 -15.94
N ILE A 77 1.24 -12.90 -16.79
CA ILE A 77 2.26 -11.86 -16.69
C ILE A 77 1.55 -10.51 -16.71
N MET A 78 1.89 -9.65 -15.77
CA MET A 78 1.46 -8.27 -15.75
C MET A 78 2.68 -7.38 -15.53
N ALA A 79 2.88 -6.41 -16.41
CA ALA A 79 3.84 -5.34 -16.23
C ALA A 79 3.10 -4.01 -16.20
N TYR A 80 3.44 -3.16 -15.27
CA TYR A 80 2.84 -1.86 -15.08
C TYR A 80 3.93 -0.83 -14.84
N MET A 81 3.91 0.25 -15.59
CA MET A 81 4.74 1.42 -15.34
C MET A 81 3.84 2.63 -15.14
N SER A 82 4.19 3.48 -14.21
CA SER A 82 3.54 4.77 -14.04
C SER A 82 4.58 5.85 -13.79
N GLY A 83 4.30 7.03 -14.29
CA GLY A 83 5.10 8.22 -14.05
C GLY A 83 4.19 9.42 -13.90
N GLY A 84 4.57 10.33 -13.01
CA GLY A 84 3.85 11.58 -12.80
C GLY A 84 4.83 12.72 -12.59
N PHE A 85 4.55 13.86 -13.19
CA PHE A 85 5.23 15.11 -12.86
C PHE A 85 4.21 16.21 -12.67
N THR A 86 4.49 17.09 -11.72
CA THR A 86 3.59 18.20 -11.39
C THR A 86 4.27 19.52 -11.63
N THR A 87 3.69 20.29 -12.53
CA THR A 87 4.10 21.68 -12.74
C THR A 87 3.42 22.53 -11.67
N ASN A 88 4.17 23.48 -11.13
CA ASN A 88 3.68 24.40 -10.09
C ASN A 88 3.13 23.66 -8.86
N SER A 89 3.81 22.59 -8.46
CA SER A 89 3.44 21.73 -7.32
C SER A 89 3.36 22.54 -6.04
N ILE A 90 2.33 22.31 -5.24
CA ILE A 90 2.19 22.91 -3.91
C ILE A 90 2.94 22.03 -2.91
N VAL A 91 4.00 22.60 -2.33
CA VAL A 91 4.87 21.93 -1.34
C VAL A 91 4.94 22.77 -0.07
N ASN A 92 5.45 22.18 1.01
CA ASN A 92 5.59 22.88 2.29
C ASN A 92 6.93 23.60 2.39
N LYS A 93 6.87 24.85 2.83
CA LYS A 93 7.99 25.64 3.37
C LYS A 93 7.88 25.61 4.88
N THR A 94 8.91 25.09 5.56
CA THR A 94 8.96 24.99 7.02
C THR A 94 10.03 25.91 7.57
N THR A 95 9.65 26.79 8.48
CA THR A 95 10.56 27.67 9.21
C THR A 95 10.66 27.20 10.67
N TYR A 96 11.86 26.92 11.13
CA TYR A 96 12.13 26.52 12.50
C TYR A 96 12.49 27.75 13.35
N ASN A 97 11.94 27.79 14.54
CA ASN A 97 12.33 28.75 15.56
C ASN A 97 13.29 28.06 16.52
N SER A 98 14.56 28.45 16.50
CA SER A 98 15.61 27.85 17.33
C SER A 98 15.44 28.18 18.84
N GLU A 99 14.71 29.23 19.19
CA GLU A 99 14.51 29.64 20.58
C GLU A 99 13.41 28.83 21.27
N THR A 100 12.32 28.57 20.53
CA THR A 100 11.14 27.86 21.07
C THR A 100 11.08 26.38 20.70
N GLY A 101 11.93 25.93 19.75
CA GLY A 101 11.84 24.60 19.14
C GLY A 101 10.60 24.42 18.24
N GLY A 102 9.81 25.47 18.09
CA GLY A 102 8.60 25.44 17.26
C GLY A 102 8.90 25.52 15.75
N GLN A 103 7.91 25.11 14.96
CA GLN A 103 7.97 25.19 13.50
C GLN A 103 6.72 25.83 12.91
N THR A 104 6.90 26.69 11.92
CA THR A 104 5.79 27.22 11.11
C THR A 104 5.87 26.65 9.69
N THR A 105 4.77 26.08 9.21
CA THR A 105 4.67 25.50 7.87
C THR A 105 3.68 26.29 7.03
N MET A 106 4.11 26.69 5.83
CA MET A 106 3.32 27.42 4.84
C MET A 106 3.43 26.74 3.48
N PRO A 107 2.34 26.54 2.72
CA PRO A 107 2.40 25.99 1.37
C PRO A 107 2.94 27.02 0.38
N VAL A 108 3.78 26.55 -0.57
CA VAL A 108 4.36 27.35 -1.66
C VAL A 108 4.37 26.56 -2.96
N ASN A 109 4.36 27.24 -4.10
CA ASN A 109 4.49 26.57 -5.40
C ASN A 109 5.94 26.32 -5.79
N VAL A 110 6.21 25.17 -6.41
CA VAL A 110 7.52 24.80 -6.93
C VAL A 110 7.43 23.86 -8.12
N ASN A 111 8.41 23.91 -9.00
CA ASN A 111 8.59 22.96 -10.10
C ASN A 111 9.66 21.92 -9.76
N GLY A 112 9.52 20.72 -10.37
CA GLY A 112 10.51 19.65 -10.27
C GLY A 112 10.09 18.49 -9.37
N VAL A 113 8.83 18.44 -8.91
CA VAL A 113 8.26 17.28 -8.21
C VAL A 113 7.81 16.24 -9.24
N TRP A 114 8.34 15.03 -9.14
CA TRP A 114 7.98 13.92 -10.02
C TRP A 114 8.18 12.57 -9.34
N ASN A 115 7.51 11.57 -9.86
CA ASN A 115 7.62 10.19 -9.41
C ASN A 115 7.55 9.22 -10.58
N MET A 116 8.16 8.07 -10.40
CA MET A 116 8.11 6.96 -11.36
C MET A 116 8.03 5.65 -10.59
N SER A 117 7.24 4.71 -11.11
CA SER A 117 7.19 3.35 -10.58
C SER A 117 7.04 2.32 -11.68
N ALA A 118 7.61 1.14 -11.46
CA ALA A 118 7.47 -0.02 -12.32
C ALA A 118 7.12 -1.24 -11.46
N SER A 119 6.14 -2.02 -11.89
CA SER A 119 5.75 -3.26 -11.24
C SER A 119 5.71 -4.39 -12.23
N PHE A 120 6.20 -5.54 -11.82
CA PHE A 120 6.15 -6.77 -12.57
C PHE A 120 5.53 -7.86 -11.70
N MET A 121 4.56 -8.56 -12.26
CA MET A 121 3.89 -9.67 -11.60
C MET A 121 3.92 -10.90 -12.51
N TYR A 122 4.35 -11.99 -11.96
CA TYR A 122 4.42 -13.27 -12.63
C TYR A 122 3.77 -14.36 -11.80
N ASN A 123 2.82 -15.08 -12.41
CA ASN A 123 2.18 -16.24 -11.79
C ASN A 123 2.19 -17.40 -12.77
N THR A 124 2.63 -18.56 -12.32
CA THR A 124 2.63 -19.77 -13.11
C THR A 124 2.42 -21.01 -12.25
N PRO A 125 1.52 -21.93 -12.62
CA PRO A 125 1.52 -23.25 -12.05
C PRO A 125 2.71 -24.07 -12.60
N LEU A 126 3.24 -24.95 -11.79
CA LEU A 126 4.19 -25.96 -12.27
C LEU A 126 3.47 -27.07 -13.05
N ARG A 127 4.24 -27.95 -13.67
CA ARG A 127 3.76 -29.00 -14.58
C ARG A 127 2.60 -29.85 -14.04
N ASN A 128 2.59 -30.13 -12.75
CA ASN A 128 1.52 -30.92 -12.09
C ASN A 128 0.31 -30.08 -11.64
N LYS A 129 0.28 -28.77 -11.90
CA LYS A 129 -0.77 -27.79 -11.51
C LYS A 129 -1.10 -27.72 -10.00
N LYS A 130 -0.48 -28.56 -9.16
CA LYS A 130 -0.62 -28.53 -7.71
C LYS A 130 0.24 -27.43 -7.09
N PHE A 131 1.38 -27.13 -7.69
CA PHE A 131 2.26 -26.06 -7.28
C PHE A 131 2.04 -24.83 -8.14
N GLN A 132 1.95 -23.66 -7.50
CA GLN A 132 1.88 -22.38 -8.16
C GLN A 132 2.98 -21.48 -7.62
N ILE A 133 3.76 -20.90 -8.52
CA ILE A 133 4.78 -19.90 -8.20
C ILE A 133 4.19 -18.52 -8.51
N ASN A 134 4.42 -17.58 -7.62
CA ASN A 134 4.08 -16.17 -7.80
C ASN A 134 5.30 -15.30 -7.45
N SER A 135 5.49 -14.24 -8.21
CA SER A 135 6.51 -13.23 -7.96
C SER A 135 5.90 -11.87 -8.23
N PHE A 136 6.25 -10.91 -7.40
CA PHE A 136 5.88 -9.52 -7.53
C PHE A 136 7.08 -8.65 -7.22
N THR A 137 7.53 -7.88 -8.21
CA THR A 137 8.59 -6.89 -8.09
C THR A 137 7.99 -5.50 -8.27
N ASN A 138 8.37 -4.56 -7.43
CA ASN A 138 8.03 -3.15 -7.60
C ASN A 138 9.27 -2.28 -7.37
N LEU A 139 9.53 -1.40 -8.31
CA LEU A 139 10.55 -0.37 -8.25
C LEU A 139 9.87 0.99 -8.18
N GLY A 140 10.35 1.88 -7.34
CA GLY A 140 9.82 3.22 -7.23
C GLY A 140 10.94 4.26 -7.09
N TYR A 141 10.72 5.42 -7.67
CA TYR A 141 11.58 6.56 -7.51
C TYR A 141 10.73 7.82 -7.36
N ASN A 142 11.00 8.59 -6.29
CA ASN A 142 10.29 9.83 -6.00
C ASN A 142 11.28 10.97 -5.83
N ASN A 143 11.03 12.09 -6.47
CA ASN A 143 11.76 13.34 -6.33
C ASN A 143 10.82 14.36 -5.67
N ASN A 144 10.97 14.52 -4.36
CA ASN A 144 10.18 15.44 -3.56
C ASN A 144 10.98 16.72 -3.29
N ILE A 145 10.30 17.85 -3.23
CA ILE A 145 10.92 19.15 -2.94
C ILE A 145 10.23 19.76 -1.73
N GLY A 146 11.02 20.35 -0.85
CA GLY A 146 10.56 21.16 0.26
C GLY A 146 11.48 22.35 0.46
N PHE A 147 11.07 23.28 1.32
CA PHE A 147 11.88 24.43 1.71
C PHE A 147 12.00 24.45 3.22
N VAL A 148 13.23 24.66 3.69
CA VAL A 148 13.56 24.71 5.12
C VAL A 148 14.28 26.00 5.43
N THR A 149 13.84 26.71 6.46
CA THR A 149 14.51 27.88 7.01
C THR A 149 14.91 27.57 8.44
N LEU A 150 16.22 27.52 8.71
CA LEU A 150 16.77 27.12 10.00
C LEU A 150 16.87 28.27 11.01
N LYS A 151 16.79 29.53 10.55
CA LYS A 151 16.80 30.73 11.38
C LYS A 151 15.60 31.58 11.05
N LYS A 152 15.04 32.28 12.06
CA LYS A 152 13.80 33.06 11.93
C LYS A 152 13.82 34.06 10.75
N ASP A 153 14.96 34.69 10.50
CA ASP A 153 15.14 35.66 9.43
C ASP A 153 16.17 35.19 8.38
N GLY A 154 16.42 33.87 8.32
CA GLY A 154 17.36 33.28 7.40
C GLY A 154 16.75 32.96 6.03
N ASP A 155 17.59 32.80 5.03
CA ASP A 155 17.16 32.37 3.70
C ASP A 155 16.56 30.98 3.72
N SER A 156 15.51 30.82 2.96
CA SER A 156 14.85 29.54 2.76
C SER A 156 15.67 28.65 1.83
N GLN A 157 16.16 27.54 2.33
CA GLN A 157 16.94 26.59 1.57
C GLN A 157 16.02 25.53 0.92
N ARG A 158 16.25 25.30 -0.36
CA ARG A 158 15.52 24.25 -1.10
C ARG A 158 16.15 22.89 -0.77
N ASN A 159 15.33 21.97 -0.27
CA ASN A 159 15.71 20.57 -0.09
C ASN A 159 15.07 19.72 -1.19
N VAL A 160 15.88 18.86 -1.80
CA VAL A 160 15.42 17.83 -2.74
C VAL A 160 15.64 16.48 -2.09
N SER A 161 14.54 15.81 -1.72
CA SER A 161 14.55 14.44 -1.19
C SER A 161 14.30 13.47 -2.32
N ARG A 162 15.27 12.61 -2.60
CA ARG A 162 15.20 11.56 -3.61
C ARG A 162 15.07 10.21 -2.93
N THR A 163 13.96 9.54 -3.15
CA THR A 163 13.71 8.22 -2.55
C THR A 163 13.64 7.18 -3.64
N PHE A 164 14.56 6.22 -3.58
CA PHE A 164 14.51 4.99 -4.38
C PHE A 164 13.99 3.85 -3.49
N ASN A 165 13.08 3.04 -4.00
CA ASN A 165 12.58 1.87 -3.29
C ASN A 165 12.47 0.66 -4.21
N VAL A 166 12.71 -0.51 -3.62
CA VAL A 166 12.55 -1.83 -4.22
C VAL A 166 11.69 -2.66 -3.30
N ARG A 167 10.69 -3.32 -3.86
CA ARG A 167 9.91 -4.33 -3.15
C ARG A 167 9.88 -5.59 -3.98
N GLU A 168 10.22 -6.70 -3.35
CA GLU A 168 10.15 -8.03 -3.93
C GLU A 168 9.30 -8.92 -3.04
N SER A 169 8.46 -9.75 -3.68
CA SER A 169 7.71 -10.79 -3.00
C SER A 169 7.68 -12.03 -3.90
N ALA A 170 8.20 -13.13 -3.41
CA ALA A 170 8.18 -14.40 -4.14
C ALA A 170 7.55 -15.47 -3.27
N GLY A 171 6.72 -16.31 -3.86
CA GLY A 171 6.03 -17.36 -3.13
C GLY A 171 5.76 -18.60 -3.95
N ILE A 172 5.60 -19.69 -3.23
CA ILE A 172 5.14 -20.97 -3.77
C ILE A 172 3.94 -21.44 -2.97
N THR A 173 2.91 -21.90 -3.67
CA THR A 173 1.70 -22.46 -3.04
C THR A 173 1.49 -23.87 -3.58
N TYR A 174 1.34 -24.81 -2.68
CA TYR A 174 0.90 -26.17 -3.00
C TYR A 174 -0.59 -26.32 -2.65
N ARG A 175 -1.36 -26.92 -3.56
CA ARG A 175 -2.80 -27.19 -3.37
C ARG A 175 -3.11 -28.65 -3.58
N SER A 176 -3.81 -29.19 -2.60
CA SER A 176 -4.38 -30.56 -2.64
C SER A 176 -5.89 -30.48 -2.34
N ASP A 177 -6.58 -31.60 -2.46
CA ASP A 177 -8.03 -31.66 -2.18
C ASP A 177 -8.34 -31.46 -0.70
N TRP A 178 -7.41 -31.81 0.18
CA TRP A 178 -7.60 -31.79 1.63
C TRP A 178 -6.67 -30.82 2.36
N PHE A 179 -5.62 -30.26 1.73
CA PHE A 179 -4.78 -29.24 2.34
C PHE A 179 -4.15 -28.29 1.32
N ASP A 180 -3.92 -27.05 1.73
CA ASP A 180 -3.15 -26.03 1.00
C ASP A 180 -1.99 -25.56 1.87
N ILE A 181 -0.83 -25.36 1.26
CA ILE A 181 0.36 -24.79 1.93
C ILE A 181 0.91 -23.70 1.05
N GLY A 182 1.15 -22.53 1.61
CA GLY A 182 1.81 -21.39 0.99
C GLY A 182 3.05 -20.96 1.75
N LEU A 183 4.13 -20.69 1.03
CA LEU A 183 5.33 -20.06 1.54
C LEU A 183 5.61 -18.81 0.72
N ARG A 184 5.94 -17.70 1.38
CA ARG A 184 6.26 -16.43 0.71
C ARG A 184 7.41 -15.74 1.43
N GLY A 185 8.39 -15.25 0.64
CA GLY A 185 9.40 -14.32 1.09
C GLY A 185 9.06 -12.90 0.65
N ASN A 186 9.37 -11.92 1.47
CA ASN A 186 9.16 -10.50 1.19
C ASN A 186 10.43 -9.73 1.52
N TYR A 187 10.79 -8.79 0.66
CA TYR A 187 11.91 -7.89 0.84
C TYR A 187 11.51 -6.48 0.40
N TYR A 188 11.83 -5.51 1.21
CA TYR A 188 11.64 -4.10 0.91
C TYR A 188 12.89 -3.32 1.29
N TYR A 189 13.41 -2.54 0.37
CA TYR A 189 14.50 -1.62 0.58
C TYR A 189 14.10 -0.23 0.13
N SER A 190 14.45 0.78 0.90
CA SER A 190 14.21 2.17 0.54
C SER A 190 15.40 3.01 0.98
N ARG A 191 15.94 3.78 0.04
CA ARG A 191 17.02 4.75 0.27
C ARG A 191 16.53 6.15 -0.01
N THR A 192 16.69 7.03 0.96
CA THR A 192 16.37 8.45 0.81
C THR A 192 17.63 9.29 0.95
N GLY A 193 17.94 10.06 -0.10
CA GLY A 193 19.00 11.07 -0.09
C GLY A 193 18.40 12.48 -0.08
N ASN A 194 19.03 13.39 0.65
CA ASN A 194 18.65 14.79 0.76
C ASN A 194 19.74 15.69 0.18
N SER A 195 19.35 16.83 -0.40
CA SER A 195 20.29 17.80 -0.95
C SER A 195 20.84 18.80 0.07
N LEU A 196 20.18 18.93 1.24
CA LEU A 196 20.65 19.83 2.29
C LEU A 196 21.83 19.22 3.05
N PRO A 197 22.90 20.00 3.30
CA PRO A 197 24.01 19.59 4.16
C PRO A 197 23.51 19.23 5.58
N GLY A 198 24.08 18.18 6.17
CA GLY A 198 23.70 17.73 7.52
C GLY A 198 22.47 16.83 7.61
N GLN A 199 21.72 16.63 6.54
CA GLN A 199 20.71 15.60 6.46
C GLN A 199 21.28 14.32 5.84
N ASN A 200 21.57 13.34 6.69
CA ASN A 200 22.14 12.07 6.25
C ASN A 200 21.15 11.29 5.36
N SER A 201 21.70 10.60 4.37
CA SER A 201 20.97 9.57 3.64
C SER A 201 20.51 8.48 4.63
N GLN A 202 19.30 8.03 4.47
CA GLN A 202 18.75 7.00 5.33
C GLN A 202 18.26 5.82 4.50
N ASP A 203 18.73 4.66 4.91
CA ASP A 203 18.37 3.39 4.30
C ASP A 203 17.49 2.61 5.27
N ILE A 204 16.34 2.18 4.81
CA ILE A 204 15.49 1.23 5.56
C ILE A 204 15.36 -0.06 4.78
N MET A 205 15.36 -1.14 5.51
CA MET A 205 15.18 -2.47 4.98
C MET A 205 14.14 -3.22 5.82
N THR A 206 13.16 -3.81 5.15
CA THR A 206 12.20 -4.72 5.77
C THR A 206 12.32 -6.05 5.05
N TYR A 207 12.44 -7.12 5.77
CA TYR A 207 12.50 -8.47 5.23
C TYR A 207 11.61 -9.39 6.05
N GLY A 208 11.12 -10.45 5.42
CA GLY A 208 10.27 -11.37 6.12
C GLY A 208 9.87 -12.58 5.31
N GLY A 209 9.15 -13.45 5.97
CA GLY A 209 8.57 -14.63 5.35
C GLY A 209 7.22 -14.94 5.97
N SER A 210 6.33 -15.51 5.17
CA SER A 210 5.04 -15.99 5.66
C SER A 210 4.82 -17.44 5.28
N PHE A 211 4.17 -18.15 6.19
CA PHE A 211 3.63 -19.49 6.00
C PHE A 211 2.11 -19.43 6.14
N ASP A 212 1.39 -19.95 5.16
CA ASP A 212 -0.05 -20.12 5.17
C ASP A 212 -0.37 -21.60 5.06
N GLY A 213 -1.11 -22.15 6.00
CA GLY A 213 -1.57 -23.52 5.99
C GLY A 213 -3.08 -23.61 6.13
N SER A 214 -3.71 -24.52 5.40
CA SER A 214 -5.12 -24.84 5.63
C SER A 214 -5.43 -26.29 5.36
N LEU A 215 -6.27 -26.86 6.21
CA LEU A 215 -6.72 -28.23 6.20
C LEU A 215 -8.24 -28.26 5.99
N HIS A 216 -8.68 -29.04 5.01
CA HIS A 216 -10.10 -29.21 4.62
C HIS A 216 -10.59 -30.59 5.07
N LEU A 217 -11.36 -30.64 6.14
CA LEU A 217 -11.86 -31.89 6.69
C LEU A 217 -13.20 -32.29 6.04
N PRO A 218 -13.51 -33.61 5.97
CA PRO A 218 -14.73 -34.12 5.28
C PRO A 218 -16.04 -33.59 5.86
N CYS A 219 -16.11 -33.28 7.15
CA CYS A 219 -17.31 -32.75 7.83
C CYS A 219 -17.55 -31.25 7.59
N SER A 220 -16.97 -30.67 6.53
CA SER A 220 -17.08 -29.24 6.19
C SER A 220 -16.49 -28.32 7.28
N ILE A 221 -15.45 -28.80 7.92
CA ILE A 221 -14.60 -28.03 8.82
C ILE A 221 -13.32 -27.67 8.08
N ASP A 222 -12.99 -26.36 8.07
CA ASP A 222 -11.73 -25.85 7.56
C ASP A 222 -10.91 -25.31 8.74
N ILE A 223 -9.67 -25.75 8.86
CA ILE A 223 -8.71 -25.23 9.83
C ILE A 223 -7.63 -24.48 9.07
N GLY A 224 -7.34 -23.27 9.47
CA GLY A 224 -6.33 -22.42 8.84
C GLY A 224 -5.36 -21.86 9.85
N THR A 225 -4.10 -21.70 9.45
CA THR A 225 -3.08 -21.02 10.21
C THR A 225 -2.25 -20.13 9.30
N ASN A 226 -1.80 -19.02 9.84
CA ASN A 226 -0.91 -18.08 9.18
C ASN A 226 0.17 -17.66 10.15
N PHE A 227 1.41 -17.77 9.74
CA PHE A 227 2.58 -17.35 10.49
C PHE A 227 3.38 -16.36 9.65
N ASP A 228 3.59 -15.13 10.15
CA ASP A 228 4.35 -14.08 9.50
C ASP A 228 5.54 -13.69 10.38
N TYR A 229 6.73 -13.74 9.81
CA TYR A 229 7.93 -13.15 10.36
C TYR A 229 8.31 -11.90 9.59
N SER A 230 8.61 -10.80 10.27
CA SER A 230 9.14 -9.58 9.66
C SER A 230 10.21 -8.96 10.54
N GLY A 231 11.27 -8.48 9.92
CA GLY A 231 12.34 -7.71 10.54
C GLY A 231 12.49 -6.36 9.83
N ASN A 232 12.73 -5.32 10.63
CA ASN A 232 12.96 -3.97 10.14
C ASN A 232 14.35 -3.49 10.58
N LYS A 233 15.05 -2.78 9.69
CA LYS A 233 16.35 -2.13 9.97
C LYS A 233 16.40 -0.74 9.37
N GLY A 234 17.19 0.15 9.98
CA GLY A 234 17.45 1.50 9.51
C GLY A 234 16.38 2.51 9.92
N TYR A 235 15.51 2.18 10.86
CA TYR A 235 14.63 3.13 11.51
C TYR A 235 15.38 3.91 12.60
N SER A 236 14.73 4.92 13.19
CA SER A 236 15.26 5.64 14.34
C SER A 236 15.50 4.70 15.50
N SER A 237 16.42 5.06 16.40
CA SER A 237 16.79 4.22 17.56
C SER A 237 15.56 3.72 18.33
N GLY A 238 15.50 2.41 18.57
CA GLY A 238 14.38 1.75 19.25
C GLY A 238 13.25 1.25 18.35
N TYR A 239 13.27 1.59 17.04
CA TYR A 239 12.24 1.17 16.08
C TYR A 239 12.68 0.00 15.18
N ASP A 240 13.94 -0.43 15.26
CA ASP A 240 14.40 -1.65 14.61
C ASP A 240 13.89 -2.85 15.42
N LYS A 241 12.87 -3.54 14.91
CA LYS A 241 12.22 -4.65 15.61
C LYS A 241 12.01 -5.83 14.69
N ASN A 242 12.13 -7.02 15.25
CA ASN A 242 11.66 -8.25 14.64
C ASN A 242 10.29 -8.57 15.23
N GLN A 243 9.38 -9.06 14.40
CA GLN A 243 8.02 -9.37 14.78
C GLN A 243 7.62 -10.74 14.23
N MET A 244 6.98 -11.53 15.06
CA MET A 244 6.38 -12.81 14.68
C MET A 244 4.89 -12.74 14.97
N LEU A 245 4.07 -12.88 13.93
CA LEU A 245 2.62 -12.92 14.07
C LEU A 245 2.12 -14.30 13.74
N TRP A 246 1.41 -14.90 14.67
CA TRP A 246 0.77 -16.19 14.47
C TRP A 246 -0.73 -16.08 14.68
N ASN A 247 -1.47 -16.43 13.63
CA ASN A 247 -2.92 -16.43 13.63
C ASN A 247 -3.43 -17.85 13.33
N ALA A 248 -4.56 -18.22 13.92
CA ALA A 248 -5.24 -19.48 13.64
C ALA A 248 -6.75 -19.26 13.50
N GLN A 249 -7.38 -20.12 12.72
CA GLN A 249 -8.83 -20.09 12.54
C GLN A 249 -9.38 -21.48 12.34
N ALA A 250 -10.63 -21.69 12.77
CA ALA A 250 -11.43 -22.86 12.46
C ALA A 250 -12.80 -22.40 11.98
N SER A 251 -13.28 -22.95 10.87
CA SER A 251 -14.62 -22.66 10.37
C SER A 251 -15.39 -23.94 10.12
N TRP A 252 -16.66 -23.92 10.46
CA TRP A 252 -17.59 -25.02 10.25
C TRP A 252 -18.78 -24.57 9.44
N GLN A 253 -19.01 -25.24 8.31
CA GLN A 253 -20.17 -24.99 7.45
C GLN A 253 -21.23 -26.06 7.71
N PHE A 254 -22.42 -25.65 8.10
CA PHE A 254 -23.51 -26.54 8.48
C PHE A 254 -24.85 -26.09 7.87
N LEU A 255 -25.92 -26.82 8.13
CA LEU A 255 -27.24 -26.77 7.51
C LEU A 255 -27.29 -27.30 6.05
N LYS A 256 -28.49 -27.61 5.57
CA LYS A 256 -28.71 -28.06 4.19
C LYS A 256 -28.21 -27.01 3.21
N GLY A 257 -27.30 -27.39 2.32
CA GLY A 257 -26.69 -26.49 1.35
C GLY A 257 -25.51 -25.64 1.90
N LYS A 258 -25.01 -25.93 3.10
CA LYS A 258 -23.89 -25.22 3.74
C LYS A 258 -24.14 -23.70 3.84
N ASN A 259 -25.38 -23.35 4.19
CA ASN A 259 -25.80 -21.95 4.21
C ASN A 259 -25.40 -21.21 5.48
N ALA A 260 -25.07 -21.92 6.56
CA ALA A 260 -24.58 -21.34 7.80
C ALA A 260 -23.10 -21.66 7.97
N THR A 261 -22.34 -20.68 8.40
CA THR A 261 -20.91 -20.80 8.73
C THR A 261 -20.66 -20.22 10.11
N LEU A 262 -20.06 -21.00 10.96
CA LEU A 262 -19.51 -20.56 12.24
C LEU A 262 -17.99 -20.54 12.11
N MET A 263 -17.36 -19.42 12.46
CA MET A 263 -15.90 -19.25 12.35
C MET A 263 -15.36 -18.71 13.66
N PHE A 264 -14.34 -19.38 14.18
CA PHE A 264 -13.55 -18.94 15.30
C PHE A 264 -12.15 -18.55 14.82
N LYS A 265 -11.68 -17.37 15.21
CA LYS A 265 -10.36 -16.86 14.86
C LYS A 265 -9.63 -16.41 16.12
N ILE A 266 -8.34 -16.70 16.15
CA ILE A 266 -7.39 -16.18 17.14
C ILE A 266 -6.35 -15.37 16.37
N TYR A 267 -6.18 -14.11 16.76
CA TYR A 267 -5.20 -13.21 16.17
C TYR A 267 -4.04 -13.00 17.14
N ASP A 268 -2.83 -12.94 16.57
CA ASP A 268 -1.59 -12.63 17.29
C ASP A 268 -1.42 -13.46 18.55
N ILE A 269 -1.37 -14.80 18.39
CA ILE A 269 -1.20 -15.76 19.48
C ILE A 269 0.07 -15.48 20.30
N LEU A 270 1.12 -14.95 19.65
CA LEU A 270 2.41 -14.62 20.27
C LEU A 270 2.45 -13.25 20.94
N GLN A 271 1.39 -12.42 20.79
CA GLN A 271 1.27 -11.07 21.37
C GLN A 271 2.42 -10.12 20.98
N GLN A 272 2.90 -10.23 19.74
CA GLN A 272 4.04 -9.44 19.26
C GLN A 272 3.67 -8.35 18.25
N ARG A 273 2.40 -8.09 18.09
CA ARG A 273 1.93 -7.11 17.09
C ARG A 273 2.41 -5.70 17.42
N SER A 274 3.15 -5.11 16.51
CA SER A 274 3.59 -3.72 16.53
C SER A 274 3.35 -3.11 15.15
N SER A 275 3.05 -1.84 15.07
CA SER A 275 2.87 -1.14 13.79
C SER A 275 3.78 0.07 13.76
N ILE A 276 4.80 0.01 12.91
CA ILE A 276 5.74 1.10 12.69
C ILE A 276 5.57 1.60 11.27
N SER A 277 5.52 2.91 11.09
CA SER A 277 5.48 3.53 9.77
C SER A 277 6.50 4.66 9.68
N ARG A 278 7.09 4.83 8.48
CA ARG A 278 7.96 5.95 8.15
C ARG A 278 7.31 6.83 7.10
N SER A 279 7.29 8.13 7.35
CA SER A 279 6.91 9.15 6.39
C SER A 279 8.12 10.01 6.03
N VAL A 280 8.38 10.16 4.72
CA VAL A 280 9.48 10.98 4.20
C VAL A 280 8.89 12.09 3.34
N THR A 281 9.23 13.32 3.67
CA THR A 281 8.86 14.51 2.90
C THR A 281 10.12 15.29 2.51
N GLY A 282 9.98 16.38 1.76
CA GLY A 282 11.09 17.30 1.48
C GLY A 282 11.63 18.02 2.72
N ASN A 283 10.93 17.99 3.85
CA ASN A 283 11.20 18.79 5.04
C ASN A 283 11.59 17.96 6.26
N TYR A 284 11.06 16.72 6.39
CA TYR A 284 11.30 15.89 7.57
C TYR A 284 11.16 14.40 7.26
N ILE A 285 11.75 13.60 8.12
CA ILE A 285 11.53 12.15 8.23
C ILE A 285 10.88 11.90 9.59
N GLN A 286 9.81 11.13 9.59
CA GLN A 286 9.04 10.82 10.80
C GLN A 286 8.82 9.31 10.90
N ASP A 287 9.23 8.72 12.01
CA ASP A 287 8.88 7.35 12.41
C ASP A 287 7.76 7.40 13.45
N MET A 288 6.74 6.61 13.25
CA MET A 288 5.60 6.52 14.17
C MET A 288 5.35 5.06 14.53
N GLU A 289 5.15 4.82 15.82
CA GLU A 289 4.67 3.55 16.35
C GLU A 289 3.23 3.72 16.83
N TYR A 290 2.35 2.82 16.42
CA TYR A 290 0.95 2.82 16.83
C TYR A 290 0.69 1.67 17.78
N ASN A 291 0.00 1.95 18.88
CA ASN A 291 -0.56 0.89 19.71
C ASN A 291 -1.69 0.20 18.94
N THR A 292 -1.54 -1.09 18.72
CA THR A 292 -2.55 -1.93 18.08
C THR A 292 -3.08 -2.94 19.07
N LEU A 293 -4.33 -3.40 18.86
CA LEU A 293 -4.84 -4.56 19.58
C LEU A 293 -3.88 -5.73 19.31
N THR A 294 -3.33 -6.29 20.37
CA THR A 294 -2.46 -7.46 20.31
C THR A 294 -3.31 -8.71 20.11
N SER A 295 -3.27 -9.66 21.05
CA SER A 295 -3.99 -10.91 20.93
C SER A 295 -5.49 -10.74 21.21
N TYR A 296 -6.34 -11.25 20.32
CA TYR A 296 -7.78 -11.32 20.54
C TYR A 296 -8.41 -12.49 19.79
N CYS A 297 -9.58 -12.92 20.30
CA CYS A 297 -10.39 -13.95 19.66
C CYS A 297 -11.63 -13.30 19.04
N MET A 298 -12.09 -13.87 17.93
CA MET A 298 -13.32 -13.46 17.27
C MET A 298 -14.16 -14.69 16.92
N LEU A 299 -15.44 -14.67 17.31
CA LEU A 299 -16.44 -15.61 16.86
C LEU A 299 -17.35 -14.93 15.84
N GLN A 300 -17.45 -15.51 14.66
CA GLN A 300 -18.25 -14.96 13.56
C GLN A 300 -19.29 -15.99 13.12
N PHE A 301 -20.55 -15.58 13.07
CA PHE A 301 -21.63 -16.36 12.48
C PHE A 301 -22.08 -15.69 11.18
N SER A 302 -22.18 -16.47 10.10
CA SER A 302 -22.65 -16.01 8.80
C SER A 302 -23.75 -16.93 8.31
N TYR A 303 -24.86 -16.35 7.85
CA TYR A 303 -25.95 -17.10 7.22
C TYR A 303 -26.26 -16.54 5.82
N ARG A 304 -26.30 -17.40 4.82
CA ARG A 304 -26.57 -17.02 3.42
C ARG A 304 -28.03 -17.23 3.11
N PHE A 305 -28.76 -16.15 2.90
CA PHE A 305 -30.15 -16.18 2.40
C PHE A 305 -30.15 -16.21 0.87
N ASN A 306 -30.87 -17.12 0.26
CA ASN A 306 -31.26 -17.04 -1.15
C ASN A 306 -32.63 -16.40 -1.23
N ALA A 307 -32.73 -15.09 -1.34
CA ALA A 307 -33.98 -14.35 -1.41
C ALA A 307 -34.67 -14.41 -2.80
N MET A 308 -33.95 -14.82 -3.84
CA MET A 308 -34.52 -14.99 -5.18
C MET A 308 -34.70 -16.47 -5.50
N GLY A 309 -35.92 -16.90 -5.61
CA GLY A 309 -36.34 -18.26 -6.04
C GLY A 309 -36.12 -18.52 -7.54
N GLY A 310 -34.91 -18.20 -8.04
CA GLY A 310 -34.49 -18.59 -9.38
C GLY A 310 -34.13 -20.08 -9.40
N LYS A 311 -34.66 -20.82 -10.37
CA LYS A 311 -34.26 -22.22 -10.63
C LYS A 311 -32.75 -22.29 -10.71
N ARG A 312 -32.12 -23.05 -9.81
CA ARG A 312 -30.69 -23.37 -9.88
C ARG A 312 -30.45 -24.11 -11.19
N ASN A 313 -29.74 -23.54 -12.13
CA ASN A 313 -29.11 -24.31 -13.19
C ASN A 313 -28.06 -25.19 -12.51
N SER A 314 -28.40 -26.49 -12.36
CA SER A 314 -27.62 -27.52 -11.69
C SER A 314 -26.34 -27.90 -12.43
N ASP A 315 -26.04 -27.30 -13.59
CA ASP A 315 -24.96 -27.72 -14.47
C ASP A 315 -23.69 -26.86 -14.39
N VAL A 316 -23.70 -25.79 -13.59
CA VAL A 316 -22.44 -25.12 -13.25
C VAL A 316 -21.89 -25.83 -12.01
N LYS A 317 -20.93 -26.73 -12.18
CA LYS A 317 -20.08 -27.21 -11.09
C LYS A 317 -19.45 -25.98 -10.44
N GLN A 318 -20.16 -25.44 -9.47
CA GLN A 318 -19.66 -24.36 -8.63
C GLN A 318 -18.49 -24.96 -7.86
N ASP A 319 -17.29 -24.53 -8.19
CA ASP A 319 -16.09 -24.82 -7.41
C ASP A 319 -16.44 -24.38 -5.97
N SER A 320 -16.77 -25.34 -5.12
CA SER A 320 -17.25 -25.13 -3.75
C SER A 320 -16.15 -24.60 -2.82
N ARG A 321 -15.03 -24.18 -3.39
CA ARG A 321 -13.96 -23.53 -2.65
C ARG A 321 -14.44 -22.13 -2.27
N PRO A 322 -14.40 -21.75 -0.99
CA PRO A 322 -14.68 -20.37 -0.59
C PRO A 322 -13.75 -19.45 -1.37
N ASN A 323 -14.33 -18.40 -1.92
CA ASN A 323 -13.68 -17.44 -2.80
C ASN A 323 -12.59 -16.69 -2.00
N ARG A 324 -11.44 -17.33 -1.78
CA ARG A 324 -10.31 -16.87 -0.95
C ARG A 324 -9.62 -15.62 -1.49
N HIS A 325 -9.96 -15.21 -2.71
CA HIS A 325 -9.32 -14.04 -3.32
C HIS A 325 -9.97 -12.69 -2.98
N LYS A 326 -11.09 -12.66 -2.25
CA LYS A 326 -11.72 -11.38 -1.87
C LYS A 326 -11.50 -10.96 -0.42
N GLU A 327 -11.04 -11.85 0.43
CA GLU A 327 -10.55 -11.50 1.77
C GLU A 327 -9.04 -11.72 1.86
N GLY A 328 -8.30 -11.24 0.85
CA GLY A 328 -6.88 -11.01 1.05
C GLY A 328 -6.77 -10.08 2.25
N TYR A 329 -6.06 -10.50 3.28
CA TYR A 329 -5.62 -9.66 4.37
C TYR A 329 -5.21 -8.30 3.77
N ARG A 330 -6.03 -7.29 3.94
CA ARG A 330 -5.56 -5.92 3.81
C ARG A 330 -4.57 -5.77 4.95
N MET A 331 -3.32 -6.10 4.67
CA MET A 331 -2.23 -5.47 5.39
C MET A 331 -2.59 -3.98 5.41
N GLY A 332 -2.43 -3.34 6.55
CA GLY A 332 -2.60 -1.91 6.70
C GLY A 332 -1.92 -1.19 5.52
N PRO A 333 -2.32 0.03 5.20
CA PRO A 333 -1.84 0.73 4.02
C PRO A 333 -0.33 0.61 3.96
N PRO A 334 0.24 0.35 2.77
CA PRO A 334 1.68 0.31 2.63
C PRO A 334 2.25 1.63 3.17
N PRO A 335 3.35 1.62 3.91
CA PRO A 335 3.95 2.84 4.38
C PRO A 335 4.29 3.70 3.16
N GLY A 336 3.63 4.87 3.03
CA GLY A 336 3.91 5.82 1.95
C GLY A 336 2.75 6.20 1.02
N GLY A 337 1.50 5.89 1.33
CA GLY A 337 0.34 6.42 0.60
C GLY A 337 -0.20 7.68 1.26
N SER A 338 -0.10 8.83 0.59
CA SER A 338 -0.70 10.11 0.99
C SER A 338 -2.17 9.94 1.38
N GLY A 339 -2.51 10.35 2.60
CA GLY A 339 -3.83 10.21 3.19
C GLY A 339 -4.94 10.85 2.35
N ARG A 340 -5.94 10.04 2.00
CA ARG A 340 -7.28 10.55 1.70
C ARG A 340 -8.08 10.50 2.99
N GLY A 341 -8.44 11.69 3.48
CA GLY A 341 -9.26 11.85 4.67
C GLY A 341 -10.60 11.14 4.51
N TYR A 342 -10.95 10.33 5.50
CA TYR A 342 -12.30 9.78 5.63
C TYR A 342 -13.23 10.88 6.14
N LYS A 343 -14.29 11.17 5.38
CA LYS A 343 -15.44 11.92 5.88
C LYS A 343 -16.24 10.99 6.79
N ILE A 344 -16.22 11.27 8.08
CA ILE A 344 -17.20 10.74 9.02
C ILE A 344 -18.49 11.57 8.82
N ARG A 345 -19.59 10.94 8.42
CA ARG A 345 -20.94 11.50 8.54
C ARG A 345 -21.50 11.02 9.88
N TYR A 346 -21.90 11.98 10.70
CA TYR A 346 -22.82 11.77 11.82
C TYR A 346 -24.22 11.46 11.27
#